data_4f4af33d925abb9a5e4c0fe29323055a
#
_entry.id   4f4af33d925abb9a5e4c0fe29323055a
#
_cell.length_a   1.000
_cell.length_b   1.000
_cell.length_c   1.000
_cell.angle_alpha   90.00
_cell.angle_beta   90.00
_cell.angle_gamma   90.00
#
_symmetry.space_group_name_H-M   'P 1'
#
loop_
_entity.id
_entity.type
_entity.pdbx_description
1 polymer ?
#
loop_
_entity_poly.entity_id
_entity_poly.type
_entity_poly.pdbx_seq_one_letter_code
_entity_poly.pdbx_strand_id
1 'polypeptide(L)'
;MSRALFRRQRRTTPWLALGGLSSFALLALGFAHPPVSTLDAELGQALFAWRDGALAQACVALARLFDGLGYAPVQAAWVALIAALLASLGGDRPAAGVLVMAMLGQWGVNQLGKTLIDRPRPQLDPQLYTVGASFPSGHAMSATVLYGFLLLWLWPRCRPGLRPWLALAAIGWIAAQALARPLLGAHYLSDVLAGVALGLACLAPAHAWLAQRDSHAFA
;
A
#
# COMPACT_ATOMS: atom_id res chain seq x y z
N MET A 1 -3.68 1.97 28.52
CA MET A 1 -3.05 0.94 27.64
C MET A 1 -1.79 0.45 28.34
N SER A 2 -1.52 -0.87 28.48
CA SER A 2 -0.43 -1.37 29.33
C SER A 2 0.94 -1.26 28.65
N ARG A 3 2.02 -1.04 29.43
CA ARG A 3 3.43 -1.07 28.97
C ARG A 3 3.78 -2.34 28.17
N ALA A 4 3.06 -3.44 28.38
CA ALA A 4 3.23 -4.69 27.65
C ALA A 4 2.83 -4.59 26.17
N LEU A 5 1.78 -3.83 25.82
CA LEU A 5 1.35 -3.60 24.44
C LEU A 5 2.40 -2.81 23.64
N PHE A 6 3.02 -1.78 24.25
CA PHE A 6 4.08 -0.99 23.60
C PHE A 6 5.37 -1.79 23.39
N ARG A 7 5.75 -2.64 24.35
CA ARG A 7 6.88 -3.55 24.18
C ARG A 7 6.64 -4.54 23.04
N ARG A 8 5.40 -5.00 22.87
CA ARG A 8 5.01 -5.89 21.77
C ARG A 8 5.10 -5.17 20.41
N GLN A 9 4.63 -3.93 20.31
CA GLN A 9 4.72 -3.13 19.06
C GLN A 9 6.17 -2.89 18.65
N ARG A 10 7.07 -2.54 19.56
CA ARG A 10 8.51 -2.40 19.25
C ARG A 10 9.14 -3.69 18.73
N ARG A 11 8.69 -4.85 19.19
CA ARG A 11 9.18 -6.15 18.74
C ARG A 11 8.66 -6.52 17.34
N THR A 12 7.56 -5.95 16.89
CA THR A 12 6.99 -6.23 15.56
C THR A 12 7.63 -5.43 14.43
N THR A 13 8.22 -4.26 14.72
CA THR A 13 8.85 -3.40 13.70
C THR A 13 9.92 -4.10 12.85
N PRO A 14 10.92 -4.81 13.42
CA PRO A 14 11.92 -5.51 12.61
C PRO A 14 11.28 -6.61 11.74
N TRP A 15 10.24 -7.28 12.21
CA TRP A 15 9.55 -8.30 11.44
C TRP A 15 8.74 -7.73 10.27
N LEU A 16 8.18 -6.52 10.41
CA LEU A 16 7.54 -5.80 9.30
C LEU A 16 8.58 -5.45 8.23
N ALA A 17 9.73 -4.92 8.61
CA ALA A 17 10.79 -4.58 7.67
C ALA A 17 11.36 -5.82 6.99
N LEU A 18 11.78 -6.81 7.76
CA LEU A 18 12.39 -8.04 7.25
C LEU A 18 11.42 -8.84 6.39
N GLY A 19 10.18 -9.06 6.88
CA GLY A 19 9.15 -9.76 6.13
C GLY A 19 8.79 -9.06 4.82
N GLY A 20 8.63 -7.74 4.87
CA GLY A 20 8.37 -6.94 3.66
C GLY A 20 9.52 -7.00 2.65
N LEU A 21 10.76 -6.79 3.10
CA LEU A 21 11.94 -6.85 2.22
C LEU A 21 12.18 -8.25 1.67
N SER A 22 12.04 -9.30 2.49
CA SER A 22 12.21 -10.69 2.03
C SER A 22 11.15 -11.07 1.00
N SER A 23 9.88 -10.73 1.26
CA SER A 23 8.80 -10.99 0.30
C SER A 23 8.98 -10.20 -0.99
N PHE A 24 9.40 -8.93 -0.91
CA PHE A 24 9.73 -8.14 -2.10
C PHE A 24 10.89 -8.77 -2.89
N ALA A 25 11.97 -9.16 -2.22
CA ALA A 25 13.13 -9.79 -2.88
C ALA A 25 12.75 -11.11 -3.57
N LEU A 26 11.96 -11.97 -2.91
CA LEU A 26 11.48 -13.21 -3.50
C LEU A 26 10.63 -12.96 -4.77
N LEU A 27 9.76 -11.97 -4.73
CA LEU A 27 8.94 -11.59 -5.89
C LEU A 27 9.79 -10.95 -6.99
N ALA A 28 10.76 -10.11 -6.64
CA ALA A 28 11.65 -9.47 -7.60
C ALA A 28 12.58 -10.47 -8.31
N LEU A 29 13.00 -11.53 -7.63
CA LEU A 29 13.78 -12.60 -8.23
C LEU A 29 12.91 -13.62 -8.99
N GLY A 30 11.64 -13.79 -8.56
CA GLY A 30 10.75 -14.85 -9.03
C GLY A 30 9.82 -14.45 -10.17
N PHE A 31 9.48 -13.17 -10.36
CA PHE A 31 8.40 -12.79 -11.29
C PHE A 31 8.65 -13.21 -12.76
N ALA A 32 9.91 -13.32 -13.18
CA ALA A 32 10.26 -13.71 -14.55
C ALA A 32 10.27 -15.22 -14.76
N HIS A 33 10.16 -16.02 -13.69
CA HIS A 33 10.27 -17.47 -13.73
C HIS A 33 8.91 -18.15 -13.46
N PRO A 34 8.62 -19.32 -14.08
CA PRO A 34 7.51 -20.16 -13.68
C PRO A 34 7.70 -20.66 -12.22
N PRO A 35 6.63 -20.81 -11.43
CA PRO A 35 5.21 -20.64 -11.80
C PRO A 35 4.67 -19.21 -11.71
N VAL A 36 5.45 -18.21 -11.23
CA VAL A 36 4.95 -16.85 -10.99
C VAL A 36 4.55 -16.17 -12.31
N SER A 37 5.41 -16.25 -13.33
CA SER A 37 5.11 -15.65 -14.64
C SER A 37 3.88 -16.27 -15.31
N THR A 38 3.69 -17.58 -15.16
CA THR A 38 2.50 -18.27 -15.68
C THR A 38 1.23 -17.84 -14.98
N LEU A 39 1.25 -17.81 -13.63
CA LEU A 39 0.11 -17.33 -12.83
C LEU A 39 -0.24 -15.87 -13.13
N ASP A 40 0.73 -15.00 -13.29
CA ASP A 40 0.52 -13.60 -13.66
C ASP A 40 -0.18 -13.46 -15.00
N ALA A 41 0.24 -14.24 -16.01
CA ALA A 41 -0.36 -14.22 -17.34
C ALA A 41 -1.78 -14.79 -17.34
N GLU A 42 -1.99 -15.95 -16.71
CA GLU A 42 -3.29 -16.63 -16.64
C GLU A 42 -4.32 -15.80 -15.87
N LEU A 43 -3.95 -15.27 -14.70
CA LEU A 43 -4.82 -14.41 -13.91
C LEU A 43 -5.13 -13.10 -14.64
N GLY A 44 -4.16 -12.49 -15.30
CA GLY A 44 -4.37 -11.28 -16.09
C GLY A 44 -5.39 -11.52 -17.20
N GLN A 45 -5.23 -12.60 -17.97
CA GLN A 45 -6.17 -12.99 -19.03
C GLN A 45 -7.57 -13.32 -18.49
N ALA A 46 -7.64 -14.08 -17.41
CA ALA A 46 -8.91 -14.46 -16.79
C ALA A 46 -9.68 -13.24 -16.27
N LEU A 47 -9.01 -12.31 -15.60
CA LEU A 47 -9.60 -11.05 -15.11
C LEU A 47 -10.06 -10.17 -16.27
N PHE A 48 -9.28 -10.11 -17.35
CA PHE A 48 -9.65 -9.33 -18.53
C PHE A 48 -10.89 -9.92 -19.23
N ALA A 49 -10.93 -11.23 -19.45
CA ALA A 49 -12.06 -11.93 -20.05
C ALA A 49 -13.35 -11.84 -19.20
N TRP A 50 -13.20 -11.78 -17.86
CA TRP A 50 -14.35 -11.65 -16.96
C TRP A 50 -15.06 -10.29 -17.05
N ARG A 51 -14.43 -9.26 -17.61
CA ARG A 51 -14.92 -7.85 -17.61
C ARG A 51 -16.20 -7.62 -18.43
N ASP A 52 -16.63 -8.56 -19.26
CA ASP A 52 -17.76 -8.39 -20.19
C ASP A 52 -19.14 -8.59 -19.53
N GLY A 53 -19.23 -9.12 -18.32
CA GLY A 53 -20.48 -9.32 -17.59
C GLY A 53 -20.98 -8.06 -16.88
N ALA A 54 -22.29 -7.96 -16.66
CA ALA A 54 -22.92 -6.80 -15.99
C ALA A 54 -22.35 -6.55 -14.57
N LEU A 55 -22.16 -7.61 -13.78
CA LEU A 55 -21.51 -7.50 -12.45
C LEU A 55 -20.05 -7.05 -12.59
N ALA A 56 -19.35 -7.54 -13.58
CA ALA A 56 -17.99 -7.18 -13.85
C ALA A 56 -17.83 -5.71 -14.22
N GLN A 57 -18.75 -5.14 -15.00
CA GLN A 57 -18.75 -3.71 -15.33
C GLN A 57 -18.88 -2.83 -14.08
N ALA A 58 -19.72 -3.20 -13.12
CA ALA A 58 -19.80 -2.50 -11.83
C ALA A 58 -18.47 -2.57 -11.06
N CYS A 59 -17.82 -3.75 -11.03
CA CYS A 59 -16.51 -3.92 -10.41
C CYS A 59 -15.41 -3.12 -11.12
N VAL A 60 -15.45 -3.06 -12.46
CA VAL A 60 -14.52 -2.24 -13.25
C VAL A 60 -14.74 -0.74 -12.99
N ALA A 61 -15.98 -0.28 -12.89
CA ALA A 61 -16.29 1.10 -12.53
C ALA A 61 -15.75 1.46 -11.14
N LEU A 62 -15.94 0.57 -10.17
CA LEU A 62 -15.38 0.71 -8.82
C LEU A 62 -13.85 0.68 -8.84
N ALA A 63 -13.23 -0.21 -9.62
CA ALA A 63 -11.78 -0.25 -9.78
C ALA A 63 -11.23 1.04 -10.38
N ARG A 64 -11.91 1.64 -11.37
CA ARG A 64 -11.52 2.96 -11.92
C ARG A 64 -11.59 4.07 -10.88
N LEU A 65 -12.59 4.04 -9.98
CA LEU A 65 -12.67 4.98 -8.86
C LEU A 65 -11.45 4.84 -7.93
N PHE A 66 -11.14 3.62 -7.49
CA PHE A 66 -9.98 3.37 -6.62
C PHE A 66 -8.65 3.65 -7.32
N ASP A 67 -8.55 3.40 -8.62
CA ASP A 67 -7.40 3.77 -9.44
C ASP A 67 -7.20 5.29 -9.46
N GLY A 68 -8.26 6.05 -9.71
CA GLY A 68 -8.23 7.51 -9.67
C GLY A 68 -7.81 8.07 -8.31
N LEU A 69 -8.29 7.46 -7.20
CA LEU A 69 -7.88 7.84 -5.85
C LEU A 69 -6.41 7.53 -5.53
N GLY A 70 -5.84 6.53 -6.19
CA GLY A 70 -4.41 6.18 -6.10
C GLY A 70 -3.51 6.91 -7.11
N TYR A 71 -4.07 7.73 -8.01
CA TYR A 71 -3.30 8.53 -8.95
C TYR A 71 -2.43 9.54 -8.22
N ALA A 72 -1.15 9.65 -8.61
CA ALA A 72 -0.13 10.35 -7.82
C ALA A 72 -0.49 11.80 -7.40
N PRO A 73 -1.01 12.68 -8.26
CA PRO A 73 -1.45 14.01 -7.85
C PRO A 73 -2.63 14.01 -6.86
N VAL A 74 -3.61 13.12 -7.07
CA VAL A 74 -4.76 12.98 -6.17
C VAL A 74 -4.30 12.48 -4.81
N GLN A 75 -3.42 11.50 -4.80
CA GLN A 75 -2.85 10.96 -3.57
C GLN A 75 -1.99 11.99 -2.83
N ALA A 76 -1.21 12.80 -3.54
CA ALA A 76 -0.45 13.89 -2.94
C ALA A 76 -1.39 14.92 -2.26
N ALA A 77 -2.52 15.26 -2.90
CA ALA A 77 -3.53 16.13 -2.31
C ALA A 77 -4.16 15.51 -1.05
N TRP A 78 -4.48 14.21 -1.07
CA TRP A 78 -4.95 13.48 0.12
C TRP A 78 -3.93 13.48 1.25
N VAL A 79 -2.67 13.22 0.96
CA VAL A 79 -1.59 13.25 1.96
C VAL A 79 -1.45 14.64 2.57
N ALA A 80 -1.47 15.69 1.74
CA ALA A 80 -1.41 17.07 2.21
C ALA A 80 -2.61 17.43 3.11
N LEU A 81 -3.83 17.05 2.70
CA LEU A 81 -5.04 17.25 3.50
C LEU A 81 -4.95 16.50 4.84
N ILE A 82 -4.61 15.23 4.83
CA ILE A 82 -4.48 14.42 6.05
C ILE A 82 -3.40 14.98 6.96
N ALA A 83 -2.25 15.37 6.42
CA ALA A 83 -1.18 15.99 7.21
C ALA A 83 -1.63 17.32 7.84
N ALA A 84 -2.37 18.16 7.10
CA ALA A 84 -2.95 19.39 7.63
C ALA A 84 -3.97 19.12 8.74
N LEU A 85 -4.84 18.11 8.59
CA LEU A 85 -5.80 17.68 9.60
C LEU A 85 -5.10 17.13 10.86
N LEU A 86 -4.06 16.33 10.70
CA LEU A 86 -3.25 15.84 11.82
C LEU A 86 -2.59 16.99 12.58
N ALA A 87 -2.05 17.98 11.86
CA ALA A 87 -1.34 19.10 12.46
C ALA A 87 -2.26 20.09 13.14
N SER A 88 -3.45 20.36 12.56
CA SER A 88 -4.39 21.38 13.05
C SER A 88 -5.42 20.80 14.03
N LEU A 89 -6.27 19.87 13.57
CA LEU A 89 -7.35 19.31 14.39
C LEU A 89 -6.85 18.28 15.39
N GLY A 90 -5.88 17.45 14.98
CA GLY A 90 -5.26 16.46 15.86
C GLY A 90 -4.19 17.02 16.80
N GLY A 91 -3.71 18.27 16.57
CA GLY A 91 -2.61 18.86 17.31
C GLY A 91 -1.29 18.09 17.18
N ASP A 92 -1.16 17.24 16.16
CA ASP A 92 -0.10 16.26 16.02
C ASP A 92 0.84 16.56 14.84
N ARG A 93 1.49 17.73 14.89
CA ARG A 93 2.47 18.16 13.86
C ARG A 93 3.58 17.14 13.60
N PRO A 94 4.17 16.49 14.64
CA PRO A 94 5.19 15.48 14.38
C PRO A 94 4.68 14.28 13.59
N ALA A 95 3.45 13.78 13.86
CA ALA A 95 2.85 12.71 13.09
C ALA A 95 2.57 13.10 11.64
N ALA A 96 2.13 14.36 11.42
CA ALA A 96 1.97 14.91 10.08
C ALA A 96 3.30 14.89 9.30
N GLY A 97 4.39 15.32 9.92
CA GLY A 97 5.74 15.29 9.34
C GLY A 97 6.19 13.86 9.00
N VAL A 98 6.00 12.91 9.92
CA VAL A 98 6.36 11.51 9.69
C VAL A 98 5.54 10.89 8.56
N LEU A 99 4.23 11.20 8.45
CA LEU A 99 3.40 10.77 7.32
C LEU A 99 3.97 11.26 5.99
N VAL A 100 4.25 12.57 5.89
CA VAL A 100 4.81 13.16 4.65
C VAL A 100 6.15 12.49 4.29
N MET A 101 7.05 12.33 5.25
CA MET A 101 8.35 11.68 5.02
C MET A 101 8.22 10.22 4.61
N ALA A 102 7.29 9.46 5.21
CA ALA A 102 7.02 8.09 4.82
C ALA A 102 6.49 8.00 3.38
N MET A 103 5.61 8.93 2.98
CA MET A 103 5.05 8.98 1.62
C MET A 103 6.09 9.41 0.59
N LEU A 104 6.95 10.37 0.88
CA LEU A 104 8.06 10.77 0.00
C LEU A 104 9.10 9.64 -0.11
N GLY A 105 9.46 9.01 1.01
CA GLY A 105 10.41 7.91 1.03
C GLY A 105 9.93 6.71 0.21
N GLN A 106 8.66 6.29 0.40
CA GLN A 106 8.09 5.20 -0.39
C GLN A 106 8.02 5.54 -1.89
N TRP A 107 7.70 6.79 -2.25
CA TRP A 107 7.71 7.21 -3.64
C TRP A 107 9.11 7.09 -4.26
N GLY A 108 10.14 7.57 -3.58
CA GLY A 108 11.53 7.44 -4.02
C GLY A 108 11.95 5.98 -4.18
N VAL A 109 11.63 5.12 -3.20
CA VAL A 109 11.92 3.67 -3.25
C VAL A 109 11.16 2.99 -4.40
N ASN A 110 9.90 3.38 -4.65
CA ASN A 110 9.13 2.87 -5.78
C ASN A 110 9.76 3.22 -7.13
N GLN A 111 10.16 4.48 -7.30
CA GLN A 111 10.82 4.92 -8.53
C GLN A 111 12.16 4.21 -8.75
N LEU A 112 12.95 4.04 -7.69
CA LEU A 112 14.20 3.27 -7.77
C LEU A 112 13.93 1.81 -8.18
N GLY A 113 12.95 1.16 -7.55
CA GLY A 113 12.56 -0.22 -7.92
C GLY A 113 12.13 -0.34 -9.39
N LYS A 114 11.36 0.64 -9.88
CA LYS A 114 10.93 0.70 -11.30
C LYS A 114 12.12 0.83 -12.25
N THR A 115 13.06 1.70 -11.93
CA THR A 115 14.25 1.94 -12.75
C THR A 115 15.19 0.74 -12.77
N LEU A 116 15.35 0.04 -11.63
CA LEU A 116 16.25 -1.11 -11.52
C LEU A 116 15.70 -2.39 -12.16
N ILE A 117 14.38 -2.59 -12.12
CA ILE A 117 13.76 -3.86 -12.56
C ILE A 117 13.17 -3.75 -13.96
N ASP A 118 12.68 -2.57 -14.34
CA ASP A 118 12.15 -2.20 -15.66
C ASP A 118 11.23 -3.25 -16.30
N ARG A 119 10.34 -3.86 -15.52
CA ARG A 119 9.41 -4.88 -15.98
C ARG A 119 8.37 -4.27 -16.92
N PRO A 120 8.14 -4.83 -18.13
CA PRO A 120 7.06 -4.38 -19.00
C PRO A 120 5.69 -4.63 -18.38
N ARG A 121 4.71 -3.78 -18.72
CA ARG A 121 3.33 -3.92 -18.24
C ARG A 121 2.55 -4.96 -19.02
N PRO A 122 1.46 -5.51 -18.43
CA PRO A 122 0.49 -6.28 -19.20
C PRO A 122 -0.07 -5.43 -20.34
N GLN A 123 -0.15 -5.99 -21.55
CA GLN A 123 -0.73 -5.33 -22.72
C GLN A 123 -2.10 -5.95 -23.06
N LEU A 124 -2.99 -6.00 -22.05
CA LEU A 124 -4.30 -6.63 -22.19
C LEU A 124 -5.37 -5.66 -22.67
N ASP A 125 -5.26 -4.39 -22.32
CA ASP A 125 -6.24 -3.34 -22.69
C ASP A 125 -5.55 -2.25 -23.51
N PRO A 126 -5.77 -2.18 -24.84
CA PRO A 126 -5.18 -1.14 -25.69
C PRO A 126 -5.64 0.28 -25.34
N GLN A 127 -6.77 0.43 -24.62
CA GLN A 127 -7.31 1.73 -24.22
C GLN A 127 -6.72 2.23 -22.89
N LEU A 128 -6.00 1.37 -22.18
CA LEU A 128 -5.41 1.73 -20.89
C LEU A 128 -4.06 2.41 -21.12
N TYR A 129 -4.04 3.73 -20.96
CA TYR A 129 -2.78 4.47 -21.00
C TYR A 129 -2.03 4.32 -19.68
N THR A 130 -0.86 3.69 -19.72
CA THR A 130 0.03 3.53 -18.57
C THR A 130 1.45 3.90 -18.94
N VAL A 131 2.15 4.58 -18.02
CA VAL A 131 3.54 5.05 -18.25
C VAL A 131 4.51 4.31 -17.33
N GLY A 132 5.69 4.00 -17.84
CA GLY A 132 6.82 3.46 -17.09
C GLY A 132 6.65 1.99 -16.69
N ALA A 133 7.63 1.49 -15.95
CA ALA A 133 7.73 0.08 -15.55
C ALA A 133 6.56 -0.39 -14.69
N SER A 134 6.25 -1.70 -14.81
CA SER A 134 5.16 -2.33 -14.06
C SER A 134 5.52 -2.60 -12.60
N PHE A 135 6.72 -3.08 -12.33
CA PHE A 135 7.14 -3.57 -11.02
C PHE A 135 7.98 -2.54 -10.25
N PRO A 136 7.74 -2.35 -8.94
CA PRO A 136 6.57 -2.76 -8.19
C PRO A 136 5.37 -1.80 -8.41
N SER A 137 4.15 -2.24 -8.00
CA SER A 137 2.96 -1.40 -8.11
C SER A 137 2.99 -0.22 -7.14
N GLY A 138 3.01 1.01 -7.69
CA GLY A 138 3.01 2.24 -6.88
C GLY A 138 1.70 2.46 -6.12
N HIS A 139 0.54 2.09 -6.70
CA HIS A 139 -0.76 2.19 -6.04
C HIS A 139 -0.84 1.30 -4.80
N ALA A 140 -0.41 0.03 -4.92
CA ALA A 140 -0.39 -0.90 -3.81
C ALA A 140 0.57 -0.45 -2.70
N MET A 141 1.77 0.01 -3.08
CA MET A 141 2.78 0.47 -2.15
C MET A 141 2.32 1.72 -1.38
N SER A 142 1.82 2.72 -2.08
CA SER A 142 1.40 3.98 -1.47
C SER A 142 0.13 3.82 -0.61
N ALA A 143 -0.84 2.99 -1.04
CA ALA A 143 -1.99 2.64 -0.21
C ALA A 143 -1.55 1.95 1.10
N THR A 144 -0.61 1.01 1.01
CA THR A 144 -0.08 0.31 2.19
C THR A 144 0.56 1.28 3.19
N VAL A 145 1.38 2.22 2.71
CA VAL A 145 2.03 3.20 3.60
C VAL A 145 1.02 4.18 4.18
N LEU A 146 0.14 4.76 3.37
CA LEU A 146 -0.82 5.77 3.80
C LEU A 146 -1.84 5.20 4.81
N TYR A 147 -2.56 4.16 4.41
CA TYR A 147 -3.63 3.60 5.26
C TYR A 147 -3.07 2.75 6.40
N GLY A 148 -1.89 2.15 6.21
CA GLY A 148 -1.13 1.52 7.29
C GLY A 148 -0.69 2.53 8.34
N PHE A 149 -0.17 3.69 7.94
CA PHE A 149 0.17 4.79 8.87
C PHE A 149 -1.07 5.27 9.65
N LEU A 150 -2.18 5.52 8.95
CA LEU A 150 -3.42 5.96 9.59
C LEU A 150 -3.95 4.92 10.57
N LEU A 151 -3.91 3.64 10.22
CA LEU A 151 -4.27 2.55 11.10
C LEU A 151 -3.42 2.57 12.37
N LEU A 152 -2.10 2.66 12.24
CA LEU A 152 -1.17 2.68 13.38
C LEU A 152 -1.36 3.91 14.26
N TRP A 153 -1.57 5.09 13.66
CA TRP A 153 -1.80 6.33 14.39
C TRP A 153 -3.14 6.36 15.12
N LEU A 154 -4.22 5.84 14.49
CA LEU A 154 -5.56 5.77 15.08
C LEU A 154 -5.70 4.66 16.13
N TRP A 155 -4.94 3.57 16.01
CA TRP A 155 -5.09 2.37 16.84
C TRP A 155 -5.12 2.65 18.34
N PRO A 156 -4.15 3.39 18.94
CA PRO A 156 -4.18 3.71 20.37
C PRO A 156 -5.29 4.68 20.77
N ARG A 157 -5.77 5.49 19.82
CA ARG A 157 -6.79 6.53 20.00
C ARG A 157 -8.21 6.00 19.87
N CYS A 158 -8.36 4.84 19.26
CA CYS A 158 -9.64 4.20 19.01
C CYS A 158 -10.06 3.31 20.19
N ARG A 159 -11.38 3.30 20.47
CA ARG A 159 -11.97 2.38 21.49
C ARG A 159 -11.66 0.92 21.11
N PRO A 160 -11.31 0.05 22.07
CA PRO A 160 -10.93 -1.34 21.78
C PRO A 160 -11.92 -2.10 20.90
N GLY A 161 -13.22 -1.94 21.11
CA GLY A 161 -14.26 -2.58 20.31
C GLY A 161 -14.35 -2.11 18.84
N LEU A 162 -13.80 -0.94 18.51
CA LEU A 162 -13.78 -0.41 17.14
C LEU A 162 -12.50 -0.78 16.37
N ARG A 163 -11.47 -1.26 17.06
CA ARG A 163 -10.16 -1.60 16.42
C ARG A 163 -10.26 -2.66 15.32
N PRO A 164 -11.03 -3.73 15.45
CA PRO A 164 -11.19 -4.69 14.35
C PRO A 164 -11.79 -4.06 13.10
N TRP A 165 -12.77 -3.17 13.27
CA TRP A 165 -13.41 -2.46 12.17
C TRP A 165 -12.48 -1.46 11.51
N LEU A 166 -11.65 -0.77 12.30
CA LEU A 166 -10.60 0.11 11.77
C LEU A 166 -9.57 -0.67 10.96
N ALA A 167 -9.14 -1.83 11.46
CA ALA A 167 -8.22 -2.70 10.73
C ALA A 167 -8.86 -3.22 9.44
N LEU A 168 -10.11 -3.68 9.49
CA LEU A 168 -10.85 -4.17 8.33
C LEU A 168 -11.00 -3.07 7.28
N ALA A 169 -11.33 -1.84 7.69
CA ALA A 169 -11.45 -0.69 6.79
C ALA A 169 -10.11 -0.36 6.12
N ALA A 170 -9.02 -0.31 6.87
CA ALA A 170 -7.69 -0.03 6.32
C ALA A 170 -7.23 -1.13 5.34
N ILE A 171 -7.37 -2.40 5.72
CA ILE A 171 -7.00 -3.55 4.88
C ILE A 171 -7.89 -3.58 3.63
N GLY A 172 -9.21 -3.38 3.78
CA GLY A 172 -10.15 -3.35 2.66
C GLY A 172 -9.83 -2.25 1.66
N TRP A 173 -9.46 -1.06 2.14
CA TRP A 173 -9.06 0.04 1.26
C TRP A 173 -7.74 -0.22 0.54
N ILE A 174 -6.73 -0.73 1.26
CA ILE A 174 -5.46 -1.16 0.65
C ILE A 174 -5.72 -2.20 -0.43
N ALA A 175 -6.52 -3.22 -0.12
CA ALA A 175 -6.87 -4.28 -1.06
C ALA A 175 -7.62 -3.74 -2.28
N ALA A 176 -8.58 -2.83 -2.09
CA ALA A 176 -9.35 -2.23 -3.18
C ALA A 176 -8.45 -1.44 -4.15
N GLN A 177 -7.57 -0.58 -3.65
CA GLN A 177 -6.62 0.15 -4.50
C GLN A 177 -5.58 -0.77 -5.16
N ALA A 178 -5.11 -1.77 -4.44
CA ALA A 178 -4.13 -2.72 -4.93
C ALA A 178 -4.71 -3.61 -6.05
N LEU A 179 -5.90 -4.21 -5.82
CA LEU A 179 -6.56 -5.12 -6.76
C LEU A 179 -7.24 -4.41 -7.94
N ALA A 180 -7.52 -3.11 -7.84
CA ALA A 180 -7.97 -2.32 -8.97
C ALA A 180 -6.99 -2.39 -10.16
N ARG A 181 -5.68 -2.46 -9.89
CA ARG A 181 -4.65 -2.42 -10.92
C ARG A 181 -4.61 -3.66 -11.82
N PRO A 182 -4.60 -4.91 -11.30
CA PRO A 182 -4.71 -6.09 -12.15
C PRO A 182 -6.07 -6.22 -12.81
N LEU A 183 -7.17 -5.85 -12.13
CA LEU A 183 -8.51 -5.86 -12.73
C LEU A 183 -8.62 -4.91 -13.93
N LEU A 184 -7.92 -3.77 -13.91
CA LEU A 184 -7.82 -2.85 -15.04
C LEU A 184 -6.78 -3.26 -16.08
N GLY A 185 -5.97 -4.30 -15.84
CA GLY A 185 -4.92 -4.74 -16.75
C GLY A 185 -3.64 -3.88 -16.70
N ALA A 186 -3.46 -3.05 -15.67
CA ALA A 186 -2.33 -2.13 -15.53
C ALA A 186 -1.09 -2.76 -14.90
N HIS A 187 -1.26 -3.82 -14.10
CA HIS A 187 -0.21 -4.53 -13.37
C HIS A 187 -0.48 -6.03 -13.30
N TYR A 188 0.57 -6.81 -13.17
CA TYR A 188 0.47 -8.20 -12.76
C TYR A 188 0.16 -8.31 -11.27
N LEU A 189 -0.36 -9.47 -10.84
CA LEU A 189 -0.63 -9.69 -9.41
C LEU A 189 0.66 -9.67 -8.58
N SER A 190 1.76 -10.23 -9.10
CA SER A 190 3.06 -10.19 -8.42
C SER A 190 3.59 -8.77 -8.23
N ASP A 191 3.34 -7.81 -9.16
CA ASP A 191 3.70 -6.40 -8.98
C ASP A 191 2.97 -5.78 -7.79
N VAL A 192 1.69 -6.15 -7.63
CA VAL A 192 0.83 -5.67 -6.55
C VAL A 192 1.29 -6.22 -5.21
N LEU A 193 1.55 -7.52 -5.13
CA LEU A 193 2.07 -8.17 -3.92
C LEU A 193 3.43 -7.60 -3.52
N ALA A 194 4.32 -7.36 -4.50
CA ALA A 194 5.61 -6.71 -4.28
C ALA A 194 5.44 -5.26 -3.78
N GLY A 195 4.47 -4.52 -4.32
CA GLY A 195 4.12 -3.18 -3.86
C GLY A 195 3.65 -3.16 -2.41
N VAL A 196 2.76 -4.09 -2.02
CA VAL A 196 2.32 -4.24 -0.62
C VAL A 196 3.51 -4.61 0.29
N ALA A 197 4.31 -5.59 -0.11
CA ALA A 197 5.46 -6.05 0.67
C ALA A 197 6.48 -4.92 0.91
N LEU A 198 6.85 -4.20 -0.14
CA LEU A 198 7.77 -3.07 -0.04
C LEU A 198 7.15 -1.89 0.72
N GLY A 199 5.83 -1.68 0.59
CA GLY A 199 5.07 -0.71 1.36
C GLY A 199 5.12 -0.99 2.86
N LEU A 200 4.98 -2.26 3.29
CA LEU A 200 5.14 -2.67 4.69
C LEU A 200 6.55 -2.40 5.20
N ALA A 201 7.57 -2.67 4.40
CA ALA A 201 8.95 -2.34 4.76
C ALA A 201 9.16 -0.82 4.92
N CYS A 202 8.62 -0.01 4.01
CA CYS A 202 8.69 1.46 4.09
C CYS A 202 7.86 2.03 5.27
N LEU A 203 6.83 1.34 5.72
CA LEU A 203 6.04 1.72 6.89
C LEU A 203 6.76 1.46 8.21
N ALA A 204 7.73 0.54 8.25
CA ALA A 204 8.40 0.12 9.48
C ALA A 204 9.07 1.27 10.26
N PRO A 205 9.78 2.24 9.66
CA PRO A 205 10.33 3.39 10.40
C PRO A 205 9.25 4.25 11.07
N ALA A 206 8.15 4.51 10.37
CA ALA A 206 7.00 5.26 10.93
C ALA A 206 6.34 4.48 12.09
N HIS A 207 6.19 3.16 11.94
CA HIS A 207 5.72 2.29 13.03
C HIS A 207 6.63 2.34 14.26
N ALA A 208 7.96 2.28 14.06
CA ALA A 208 8.94 2.39 15.15
C ALA A 208 8.80 3.71 15.91
N TRP A 209 8.69 4.80 15.16
CA TRP A 209 8.54 6.15 15.71
C TRP A 209 7.24 6.29 16.51
N LEU A 210 6.09 5.88 15.95
CA LEU A 210 4.80 5.91 16.64
C LEU A 210 4.83 5.08 17.93
N ALA A 211 5.39 3.86 17.89
CA ALA A 211 5.49 2.99 19.04
C ALA A 211 6.39 3.57 20.15
N GLN A 212 7.46 4.30 19.81
CA GLN A 212 8.30 4.99 20.79
C GLN A 212 7.57 6.15 21.45
N ARG A 213 6.95 7.00 20.66
CA ARG A 213 6.22 8.17 21.11
C ARG A 213 5.07 7.82 22.05
N ASP A 214 4.23 6.87 21.65
CA ASP A 214 3.08 6.45 22.45
C ASP A 214 3.52 5.82 23.77
N SER A 215 4.72 5.19 23.84
CA SER A 215 5.28 4.69 25.09
C SER A 215 5.64 5.78 26.09
N HIS A 216 6.00 6.98 25.64
CA HIS A 216 6.31 8.15 26.49
C HIS A 216 5.08 8.92 26.91
N ALA A 217 4.04 8.96 26.08
CA ALA A 217 2.80 9.67 26.38
C ALA A 217 1.94 8.99 27.46
N PHE A 218 2.13 7.68 27.71
CA PHE A 218 1.39 6.87 28.66
C PHE A 218 2.27 6.27 29.80
N ALA A 219 3.51 6.76 29.94
CA ALA A 219 4.41 6.44 31.07
C ALA A 219 4.24 7.46 32.19
#